data_9e35bac28aaa07a89ee0c48afdb0855b
#
_entry.id   9e35bac28aaa07a89ee0c48afdb0855b
#
_cell.length_a   1.000
_cell.length_b   1.000
_cell.length_c   1.000
_cell.angle_alpha   90.00
_cell.angle_beta   90.00
_cell.angle_gamma   90.00
#
_symmetry.space_group_name_H-M   'P 1'
#
loop_
_entity.id
_entity.type
_entity.pdbx_description
1 polymer ?
#
loop_
_entity_poly.entity_id
_entity_poly.type
_entity_poly.pdbx_seq_one_letter_code
_entity_poly.pdbx_strand_id
1 'polypeptide(L)'
;MAVGVSPVATDQPAGVDAPLRVRLAWLAALSFASGFPFGLVNETLPVYLRTHGAGLVEIGLISAVSFPWTFKFIWAPLVDRIGSRRQWIISCLAGLTLLTLVLGQMELSELARWFWLILVLMVTLSATQDIAIDAYTIETTTTRELGVANSVRIAAYRVSMFTAGGLLIWLAGRQGWPVAFLTGATLIGVLTAAALFIPEPKRTVATAMSIWEPLRELLSRPGIWAVALFALLFKIDIYAMEPMTRPFWVDRGFTLEEIGAILTPGRIIATVSGAVLGGLLTTRLGIFRGLWTLGVLQALSSLGYAAVASVPTSKPLIIGAALFENFAHGLGTAAFLAFLMSVCERRYAATQFAVLSALLALSRTLAGGASGLLAENLGYGRYFFLTFLLAVPAFALLPWIKGASRSS
;
A
#
# COMPACT_ATOMS: atom_id res chain seq x y z
N MET A 1 -40.80 -15.52 -32.44
CA MET A 1 -40.59 -14.65 -31.26
C MET A 1 -39.08 -14.33 -31.19
N ALA A 2 -38.71 -13.11 -31.58
CA ALA A 2 -37.33 -12.67 -31.58
C ALA A 2 -36.95 -12.27 -30.13
N VAL A 3 -35.95 -12.96 -29.59
CA VAL A 3 -35.36 -12.62 -28.31
C VAL A 3 -34.51 -11.36 -28.53
N GLY A 4 -34.99 -10.24 -27.98
CA GLY A 4 -34.28 -8.96 -28.05
C GLY A 4 -32.97 -9.08 -27.29
N VAL A 5 -31.87 -9.01 -28.02
CA VAL A 5 -30.52 -8.83 -27.48
C VAL A 5 -30.47 -7.40 -26.91
N SER A 6 -30.41 -7.27 -25.60
CA SER A 6 -30.17 -5.99 -24.95
C SER A 6 -28.87 -5.40 -25.49
N PRO A 7 -28.81 -4.07 -25.79
CA PRO A 7 -27.59 -3.48 -26.32
C PRO A 7 -26.47 -3.62 -25.32
N VAL A 8 -25.37 -4.19 -25.78
CA VAL A 8 -24.06 -4.22 -25.12
C VAL A 8 -23.76 -2.77 -24.70
N ALA A 9 -23.53 -2.56 -23.40
CA ALA A 9 -23.14 -1.27 -22.87
C ALA A 9 -22.03 -0.69 -23.76
N THR A 10 -22.26 0.48 -24.30
CA THR A 10 -21.34 1.16 -25.22
C THR A 10 -19.99 1.33 -24.52
N ASP A 11 -18.93 0.82 -25.14
CA ASP A 11 -17.51 0.84 -24.73
C ASP A 11 -16.92 2.28 -24.84
N GLN A 12 -17.75 3.30 -24.59
CA GLN A 12 -17.34 4.71 -24.60
C GLN A 12 -17.07 5.16 -23.17
N PRO A 13 -15.92 5.85 -22.92
CA PRO A 13 -15.67 6.43 -21.61
C PRO A 13 -16.77 7.43 -21.30
N ALA A 14 -17.31 7.40 -20.10
CA ALA A 14 -18.35 8.33 -19.67
C ALA A 14 -17.81 9.76 -19.69
N GLY A 15 -17.93 10.44 -20.84
CA GLY A 15 -18.00 11.88 -20.92
C GLY A 15 -16.76 12.73 -20.71
N VAL A 16 -15.54 12.21 -20.88
CA VAL A 16 -14.33 13.04 -20.98
C VAL A 16 -13.82 13.01 -22.41
N ASP A 17 -14.10 14.07 -23.16
CA ASP A 17 -13.64 14.27 -24.55
C ASP A 17 -12.13 14.62 -24.61
N ALA A 18 -11.29 13.91 -23.85
CA ALA A 18 -9.84 14.10 -23.84
C ALA A 18 -9.12 12.90 -24.48
N PRO A 19 -8.07 13.14 -25.26
CA PRO A 19 -7.25 12.04 -25.84
C PRO A 19 -6.67 11.16 -24.73
N LEU A 20 -6.50 9.86 -25.01
CA LEU A 20 -6.00 8.87 -24.06
C LEU A 20 -4.73 9.33 -23.32
N ARG A 21 -3.77 9.90 -24.03
CA ARG A 21 -2.52 10.43 -23.45
C ARG A 21 -2.76 11.48 -22.36
N VAL A 22 -3.75 12.35 -22.53
CA VAL A 22 -4.10 13.39 -21.54
C VAL A 22 -4.77 12.74 -20.32
N ARG A 23 -5.66 11.78 -20.54
CA ARG A 23 -6.30 11.01 -19.44
C ARG A 23 -5.26 10.22 -18.66
N LEU A 24 -4.30 9.54 -19.33
CA LEU A 24 -3.21 8.83 -18.67
C LEU A 24 -2.28 9.76 -17.89
N ALA A 25 -2.00 10.97 -18.38
CA ALA A 25 -1.22 11.97 -17.65
C ALA A 25 -1.92 12.40 -16.35
N TRP A 26 -3.24 12.63 -16.39
CA TRP A 26 -4.02 12.92 -15.18
C TRP A 26 -4.04 11.73 -14.21
N LEU A 27 -4.22 10.51 -14.71
CA LEU A 27 -4.17 9.31 -13.88
C LEU A 27 -2.80 9.13 -13.23
N ALA A 28 -1.71 9.43 -13.92
CA ALA A 28 -0.37 9.43 -13.36
C ALA A 28 -0.23 10.47 -12.24
N ALA A 29 -0.63 11.72 -12.50
CA ALA A 29 -0.55 12.80 -11.51
C ALA A 29 -1.39 12.50 -10.26
N LEU A 30 -2.62 12.00 -10.43
CA LEU A 30 -3.50 11.63 -9.33
C LEU A 30 -2.98 10.41 -8.55
N SER A 31 -2.42 9.42 -9.22
CA SER A 31 -1.84 8.25 -8.55
C SER A 31 -0.55 8.60 -7.81
N PHE A 32 0.22 9.55 -8.33
CA PHE A 32 1.34 10.14 -7.60
C PHE A 32 0.83 10.86 -6.34
N ALA A 33 -0.22 11.67 -6.47
CA ALA A 33 -0.84 12.38 -5.35
C ALA A 33 -1.41 11.43 -4.28
N SER A 34 -1.93 10.27 -4.66
CA SER A 34 -2.41 9.21 -3.75
C SER A 34 -1.26 8.50 -3.02
N GLY A 35 -0.18 8.17 -3.72
CA GLY A 35 0.96 7.46 -3.13
C GLY A 35 1.81 8.31 -2.18
N PHE A 36 1.81 9.64 -2.35
CA PHE A 36 2.68 10.52 -1.58
C PHE A 36 2.36 10.54 -0.07
N PRO A 37 1.12 10.76 0.37
CA PRO A 37 0.78 10.71 1.79
C PRO A 37 1.04 9.33 2.39
N PHE A 38 0.79 8.26 1.65
CA PHE A 38 1.09 6.90 2.10
C PHE A 38 2.59 6.70 2.32
N GLY A 39 3.43 7.15 1.39
CA GLY A 39 4.89 7.13 1.53
C GLY A 39 5.36 8.02 2.68
N LEU A 40 4.80 9.21 2.84
CA LEU A 40 5.12 10.12 3.94
C LEU A 40 4.85 9.45 5.30
N VAL A 41 3.67 8.87 5.48
CA VAL A 41 3.26 8.22 6.74
C VAL A 41 4.06 6.96 7.03
N ASN A 42 4.31 6.10 6.03
CA ASN A 42 4.90 4.78 6.25
C ASN A 42 6.43 4.74 6.07
N GLU A 43 7.02 5.68 5.32
CA GLU A 43 8.48 5.72 5.09
C GLU A 43 9.14 6.85 5.86
N THR A 44 8.65 8.08 5.73
CA THR A 44 9.30 9.29 6.24
C THR A 44 9.06 9.49 7.73
N LEU A 45 7.82 9.42 8.19
CA LEU A 45 7.48 9.69 9.59
C LEU A 45 8.14 8.71 10.58
N PRO A 46 8.27 7.39 10.32
CA PRO A 46 9.01 6.51 11.21
C PRO A 46 10.49 6.90 11.38
N VAL A 47 11.14 7.34 10.30
CA VAL A 47 12.53 7.83 10.36
C VAL A 47 12.60 9.16 11.11
N TYR A 48 11.70 10.09 10.78
CA TYR A 48 11.59 11.38 11.45
C TYR A 48 11.43 11.22 12.98
N LEU A 49 10.47 10.43 13.40
CA LEU A 49 10.22 10.19 14.83
C LEU A 49 11.43 9.52 15.50
N ARG A 50 12.04 8.51 14.86
CA ARG A 50 13.17 7.81 15.46
C ARG A 50 14.39 8.70 15.62
N THR A 51 14.69 9.55 14.66
CA THR A 51 15.79 10.52 14.74
C THR A 51 15.57 11.59 15.80
N HIS A 52 14.32 11.76 16.25
CA HIS A 52 13.97 12.67 17.34
C HIS A 52 13.72 11.95 18.69
N GLY A 53 14.13 10.66 18.79
CA GLY A 53 14.12 9.93 20.04
C GLY A 53 12.81 9.23 20.38
N ALA A 54 11.83 9.18 19.47
CA ALA A 54 10.58 8.45 19.70
C ALA A 54 10.81 6.96 19.96
N GLY A 55 10.02 6.36 20.84
CA GLY A 55 10.04 4.96 21.17
C GLY A 55 9.54 4.07 20.03
N LEU A 56 9.89 2.78 20.06
CA LEU A 56 9.44 1.83 19.05
C LEU A 56 7.94 1.60 19.11
N VAL A 57 7.33 1.68 20.30
CA VAL A 57 5.88 1.58 20.48
C VAL A 57 5.16 2.69 19.70
N GLU A 58 5.60 3.93 19.83
CA GLU A 58 5.02 5.08 19.13
C GLU A 58 5.10 4.90 17.63
N ILE A 59 6.24 4.42 17.11
CA ILE A 59 6.43 4.18 15.68
C ILE A 59 5.52 3.03 15.19
N GLY A 60 5.37 1.96 15.96
CA GLY A 60 4.46 0.86 15.64
C GLY A 60 3.00 1.31 15.58
N LEU A 61 2.59 2.22 16.47
CA LEU A 61 1.23 2.80 16.50
C LEU A 61 0.85 3.57 15.23
N ILE A 62 1.82 4.07 14.43
CA ILE A 62 1.54 4.65 13.11
C ILE A 62 0.77 3.65 12.24
N SER A 63 1.17 2.38 12.27
CA SER A 63 0.47 1.33 11.53
C SER A 63 -0.95 1.09 12.06
N ALA A 64 -1.17 1.17 13.38
CA ALA A 64 -2.51 1.07 13.96
C ALA A 64 -3.40 2.24 13.54
N VAL A 65 -2.86 3.46 13.51
CA VAL A 65 -3.61 4.66 13.08
C VAL A 65 -3.93 4.64 11.58
N SER A 66 -3.34 3.74 10.82
CA SER A 66 -3.61 3.55 9.38
C SER A 66 -4.98 2.91 9.07
N PHE A 67 -5.82 2.67 10.08
CA PHE A 67 -7.16 2.07 9.92
C PHE A 67 -8.08 2.80 8.91
N PRO A 68 -8.03 4.14 8.69
CA PRO A 68 -8.88 4.75 7.68
C PRO A 68 -8.67 4.19 6.27
N TRP A 69 -7.45 3.82 5.89
CA TRP A 69 -7.22 3.17 4.59
C TRP A 69 -7.89 1.79 4.50
N THR A 70 -8.00 1.08 5.63
CA THR A 70 -8.66 -0.23 5.70
C THR A 70 -10.18 -0.11 5.64
N PHE A 71 -10.75 0.89 6.33
CA PHE A 71 -12.18 1.05 6.51
C PHE A 71 -12.81 2.14 5.64
N LYS A 72 -12.08 2.68 4.64
CA LYS A 72 -12.55 3.74 3.75
C LYS A 72 -13.88 3.42 3.05
N PHE A 73 -14.21 2.14 2.88
CA PHE A 73 -15.48 1.70 2.31
C PHE A 73 -16.72 2.13 3.12
N ILE A 74 -16.57 2.41 4.43
CA ILE A 74 -17.67 2.86 5.30
C ILE A 74 -18.22 4.21 4.84
N TRP A 75 -17.34 5.13 4.44
CA TRP A 75 -17.75 6.48 4.00
C TRP A 75 -17.61 6.71 2.49
N ALA A 76 -17.20 5.70 1.73
CA ALA A 76 -17.18 5.78 0.27
C ALA A 76 -18.55 6.22 -0.32
N PRO A 77 -19.72 5.75 0.18
CA PRO A 77 -21.01 6.23 -0.28
C PRO A 77 -21.24 7.74 -0.10
N LEU A 78 -20.59 8.37 0.88
CA LEU A 78 -20.66 9.82 1.07
C LEU A 78 -19.97 10.55 -0.07
N VAL A 79 -18.76 10.10 -0.44
CA VAL A 79 -17.99 10.64 -1.57
C VAL A 79 -18.73 10.43 -2.89
N ASP A 80 -19.51 9.35 -2.99
CA ASP A 80 -20.33 9.07 -4.17
C ASP A 80 -21.57 9.96 -4.26
N ARG A 81 -22.12 10.42 -3.15
CA ARG A 81 -23.39 11.18 -3.12
C ARG A 81 -23.19 12.69 -3.11
N ILE A 82 -22.15 13.19 -2.46
CA ILE A 82 -21.93 14.60 -2.18
C ILE A 82 -20.81 15.16 -3.07
N GLY A 83 -21.04 16.30 -3.70
CA GLY A 83 -20.04 17.03 -4.47
C GLY A 83 -19.56 16.29 -5.72
N SER A 84 -18.50 16.78 -6.35
CA SER A 84 -17.88 16.21 -7.52
C SER A 84 -16.55 15.49 -7.15
N ARG A 85 -16.08 14.57 -8.02
CA ARG A 85 -14.78 13.89 -7.82
C ARG A 85 -13.66 14.90 -7.67
N ARG A 86 -13.66 15.90 -8.53
CA ARG A 86 -12.69 16.99 -8.53
C ARG A 86 -12.70 17.78 -7.22
N GLN A 87 -13.88 18.11 -6.68
CA GLN A 87 -13.99 18.83 -5.40
C GLN A 87 -13.37 18.02 -4.25
N TRP A 88 -13.67 16.73 -4.15
CA TRP A 88 -13.08 15.85 -3.15
C TRP A 88 -11.57 15.77 -3.26
N ILE A 89 -11.04 15.57 -4.49
CA ILE A 89 -9.60 15.49 -4.75
C ILE A 89 -8.91 16.79 -4.32
N ILE A 90 -9.42 17.96 -4.74
CA ILE A 90 -8.83 19.26 -4.41
C ILE A 90 -8.88 19.52 -2.89
N SER A 91 -10.02 19.28 -2.24
CA SER A 91 -10.18 19.53 -0.81
C SER A 91 -9.24 18.64 0.03
N CYS A 92 -9.13 17.36 -0.33
CA CYS A 92 -8.21 16.44 0.35
C CYS A 92 -6.76 16.83 0.13
N LEU A 93 -6.35 17.16 -1.10
CA LEU A 93 -4.99 17.61 -1.41
C LEU A 93 -4.63 18.92 -0.70
N ALA A 94 -5.54 19.88 -0.66
CA ALA A 94 -5.34 21.15 0.07
C ALA A 94 -5.15 20.89 1.57
N GLY A 95 -5.99 20.03 2.17
CA GLY A 95 -5.83 19.62 3.56
C GLY A 95 -4.51 18.91 3.83
N LEU A 96 -4.10 17.98 2.96
CA LEU A 96 -2.81 17.27 3.04
C LEU A 96 -1.63 18.24 2.90
N THR A 97 -1.71 19.22 1.99
CA THR A 97 -0.70 20.28 1.86
C THR A 97 -0.55 21.04 3.17
N LEU A 98 -1.67 21.49 3.73
CA LEU A 98 -1.68 22.24 4.99
C LEU A 98 -1.10 21.42 6.15
N LEU A 99 -1.54 20.17 6.31
CA LEU A 99 -1.05 19.30 7.39
C LEU A 99 0.45 18.98 7.24
N THR A 100 0.94 18.82 6.00
CA THR A 100 2.37 18.61 5.75
C THR A 100 3.19 19.86 6.06
N LEU A 101 2.67 21.06 5.76
CA LEU A 101 3.28 22.33 6.15
C LEU A 101 3.33 22.49 7.66
N VAL A 102 2.24 22.18 8.35
CA VAL A 102 2.15 22.25 9.82
C VAL A 102 3.19 21.34 10.46
N LEU A 103 3.33 20.08 9.98
CA LEU A 103 4.37 19.16 10.47
C LEU A 103 5.78 19.73 10.34
N GLY A 104 6.07 20.44 9.25
CA GLY A 104 7.39 21.03 9.01
C GLY A 104 7.71 22.28 9.85
N GLN A 105 6.70 22.92 10.45
CA GLN A 105 6.85 24.14 11.21
C GLN A 105 6.72 23.93 12.73
N MET A 106 6.24 22.76 13.17
CA MET A 106 6.01 22.50 14.59
C MET A 106 7.31 22.16 15.31
N GLU A 107 7.47 22.71 16.52
CA GLU A 107 8.50 22.29 17.46
C GLU A 107 8.19 20.91 18.05
N LEU A 108 9.23 20.16 18.44
CA LEU A 108 9.07 18.80 18.96
C LEU A 108 8.10 18.68 20.15
N SER A 109 8.10 19.66 21.03
CA SER A 109 7.23 19.72 22.21
C SER A 109 5.75 19.84 21.84
N GLU A 110 5.44 20.62 20.84
CA GLU A 110 4.09 20.78 20.30
C GLU A 110 3.69 19.58 19.44
N LEU A 111 4.65 19.04 18.68
CA LEU A 111 4.45 17.86 17.85
C LEU A 111 3.97 16.67 18.69
N ALA A 112 4.58 16.40 19.85
CA ALA A 112 4.17 15.32 20.76
C ALA A 112 2.69 15.42 21.17
N ARG A 113 2.15 16.63 21.28
CA ARG A 113 0.76 16.87 21.65
C ARG A 113 -0.22 16.66 20.51
N TRP A 114 0.10 17.16 19.29
CA TRP A 114 -0.82 17.22 18.16
C TRP A 114 -0.55 16.16 17.08
N PHE A 115 0.57 15.47 17.18
CA PHE A 115 1.03 14.51 16.17
C PHE A 115 -0.04 13.50 15.79
N TRP A 116 -0.66 12.86 16.79
CA TRP A 116 -1.65 11.82 16.52
C TRP A 116 -2.91 12.36 15.83
N LEU A 117 -3.34 13.56 16.20
CA LEU A 117 -4.47 14.21 15.53
C LEU A 117 -4.12 14.53 14.07
N ILE A 118 -2.94 15.12 13.83
CA ILE A 118 -2.46 15.44 12.48
C ILE A 118 -2.37 14.16 11.66
N LEU A 119 -1.80 13.09 12.21
CA LEU A 119 -1.64 11.81 11.55
C LEU A 119 -3.00 11.19 11.17
N VAL A 120 -3.97 11.14 12.12
CA VAL A 120 -5.33 10.63 11.84
C VAL A 120 -6.00 11.44 10.74
N LEU A 121 -5.90 12.77 10.78
CA LEU A 121 -6.44 13.65 9.74
C LEU A 121 -5.77 13.40 8.39
N MET A 122 -4.43 13.29 8.34
CA MET A 122 -3.70 13.00 7.10
C MET A 122 -4.12 11.67 6.50
N VAL A 123 -4.19 10.61 7.30
CA VAL A 123 -4.59 9.28 6.83
C VAL A 123 -6.04 9.27 6.36
N THR A 124 -6.94 9.97 7.07
CA THR A 124 -8.36 10.08 6.69
C THR A 124 -8.53 10.86 5.37
N LEU A 125 -7.84 11.98 5.21
CA LEU A 125 -7.86 12.76 3.97
C LEU A 125 -7.28 11.95 2.80
N SER A 126 -6.17 11.25 3.02
CA SER A 126 -5.56 10.38 2.01
C SER A 126 -6.49 9.23 1.61
N ALA A 127 -7.12 8.55 2.57
CA ALA A 127 -8.09 7.50 2.29
C ALA A 127 -9.32 8.01 1.53
N THR A 128 -9.79 9.21 1.86
CA THR A 128 -10.92 9.86 1.17
C THR A 128 -10.54 10.28 -0.25
N GLN A 129 -9.33 10.81 -0.41
CA GLN A 129 -8.76 11.13 -1.73
C GLN A 129 -8.68 9.88 -2.61
N ASP A 130 -8.21 8.75 -2.06
CA ASP A 130 -8.11 7.48 -2.79
C ASP A 130 -9.48 7.04 -3.35
N ILE A 131 -10.55 7.17 -2.55
CA ILE A 131 -11.92 6.85 -3.01
C ILE A 131 -12.27 7.69 -4.24
N ALA A 132 -12.03 9.00 -4.17
CA ALA A 132 -12.34 9.91 -5.26
C ALA A 132 -11.51 9.64 -6.52
N ILE A 133 -10.21 9.31 -6.37
CA ILE A 133 -9.29 8.98 -7.47
C ILE A 133 -9.66 7.64 -8.11
N ASP A 134 -10.00 6.62 -7.30
CA ASP A 134 -10.42 5.33 -7.81
C ASP A 134 -11.71 5.45 -8.63
N ALA A 135 -12.71 6.21 -8.12
CA ALA A 135 -13.94 6.50 -8.85
C ALA A 135 -13.66 7.29 -10.14
N TYR A 136 -12.84 8.34 -10.08
CA TYR A 136 -12.41 9.11 -11.26
C TYR A 136 -11.76 8.21 -12.32
N THR A 137 -10.90 7.27 -11.90
CA THR A 137 -10.25 6.33 -12.80
C THR A 137 -11.27 5.46 -13.53
N ILE A 138 -12.24 4.90 -12.80
CA ILE A 138 -13.30 4.05 -13.39
C ILE A 138 -14.15 4.84 -14.36
N GLU A 139 -14.50 6.09 -14.02
CA GLU A 139 -15.36 6.96 -14.85
C GLU A 139 -14.66 7.46 -16.11
N THR A 140 -13.32 7.51 -16.14
CA THR A 140 -12.53 8.06 -17.25
C THR A 140 -11.83 7.04 -18.14
N THR A 141 -11.85 5.74 -17.77
CA THR A 141 -11.19 4.67 -18.53
C THR A 141 -12.18 3.67 -19.11
N THR A 142 -11.94 3.24 -20.35
CA THR A 142 -12.67 2.14 -20.97
C THR A 142 -12.09 0.80 -20.56
N THR A 143 -12.86 -0.28 -20.72
CA THR A 143 -12.42 -1.66 -20.41
C THR A 143 -11.13 -2.03 -21.17
N ARG A 144 -10.97 -1.56 -22.41
CA ARG A 144 -9.78 -1.80 -23.25
C ARG A 144 -8.54 -1.06 -22.75
N GLU A 145 -8.72 0.08 -22.09
CA GLU A 145 -7.65 0.96 -21.59
C GLU A 145 -7.18 0.59 -20.17
N LEU A 146 -7.97 -0.21 -19.43
CA LEU A 146 -7.71 -0.54 -18.02
C LEU A 146 -6.29 -1.10 -17.78
N GLY A 147 -5.78 -1.91 -18.70
CA GLY A 147 -4.43 -2.47 -18.56
C GLY A 147 -3.34 -1.39 -18.53
N VAL A 148 -3.37 -0.48 -19.51
CA VAL A 148 -2.41 0.63 -19.61
C VAL A 148 -2.62 1.62 -18.46
N ALA A 149 -3.87 1.96 -18.17
CA ALA A 149 -4.21 2.87 -17.07
C ALA A 149 -3.68 2.37 -15.71
N ASN A 150 -3.91 1.09 -15.40
CA ASN A 150 -3.38 0.48 -14.17
C ASN A 150 -1.85 0.44 -14.12
N SER A 151 -1.19 0.16 -15.25
CA SER A 151 0.28 0.19 -15.32
C SER A 151 0.83 1.59 -15.02
N VAL A 152 0.24 2.63 -15.60
CA VAL A 152 0.61 4.02 -15.35
C VAL A 152 0.35 4.40 -13.89
N ARG A 153 -0.80 4.02 -13.33
CA ARG A 153 -1.15 4.27 -11.93
C ARG A 153 -0.14 3.63 -10.97
N ILE A 154 0.18 2.36 -11.17
CA ILE A 154 1.13 1.64 -10.32
C ILE A 154 2.52 2.27 -10.41
N ALA A 155 2.99 2.60 -11.61
CA ALA A 155 4.28 3.24 -11.80
C ALA A 155 4.34 4.61 -11.09
N ALA A 156 3.34 5.47 -11.30
CA ALA A 156 3.27 6.79 -10.67
C ALA A 156 3.18 6.69 -9.13
N TYR A 157 2.41 5.75 -8.61
CA TYR A 157 2.33 5.47 -7.17
C TYR A 157 3.69 5.06 -6.59
N ARG A 158 4.46 4.21 -7.30
CA ARG A 158 5.80 3.80 -6.87
C ARG A 158 6.80 4.96 -6.89
N VAL A 159 6.75 5.79 -7.93
CA VAL A 159 7.58 7.01 -8.00
C VAL A 159 7.25 7.94 -6.84
N SER A 160 5.99 8.08 -6.50
CA SER A 160 5.53 8.89 -5.37
C SER A 160 6.04 8.38 -4.03
N MET A 161 5.96 7.06 -3.79
CA MET A 161 6.53 6.45 -2.58
C MET A 161 8.05 6.65 -2.50
N PHE A 162 8.76 6.54 -3.64
CA PHE A 162 10.19 6.86 -3.71
C PHE A 162 10.44 8.33 -3.37
N THR A 163 9.64 9.25 -3.90
CA THR A 163 9.78 10.68 -3.63
C THR A 163 9.56 10.98 -2.15
N ALA A 164 8.48 10.47 -1.57
CA ALA A 164 8.17 10.68 -0.16
C ALA A 164 9.21 9.99 0.76
N GLY A 165 9.51 8.72 0.54
CA GLY A 165 10.37 7.92 1.42
C GLY A 165 11.87 8.03 1.13
N GLY A 166 12.27 8.36 -0.11
CA GLY A 166 13.67 8.47 -0.51
C GLY A 166 14.15 9.91 -0.56
N LEU A 167 13.56 10.71 -1.48
CA LEU A 167 13.99 12.09 -1.71
C LEU A 167 13.82 12.97 -0.47
N LEU A 168 12.68 12.89 0.24
CA LEU A 168 12.47 13.73 1.41
C LEU A 168 13.40 13.37 2.56
N ILE A 169 13.67 12.08 2.80
CA ILE A 169 14.61 11.65 3.87
C ILE A 169 16.03 12.09 3.51
N TRP A 170 16.46 11.93 2.24
CA TRP A 170 17.75 12.40 1.78
C TRP A 170 17.88 13.92 1.93
N LEU A 171 16.85 14.68 1.58
CA LEU A 171 16.81 16.12 1.70
C LEU A 171 16.88 16.55 3.18
N ALA A 172 16.17 15.82 4.06
CA ALA A 172 16.24 16.04 5.50
C ALA A 172 17.65 15.88 6.06
N GLY A 173 18.43 14.92 5.56
CA GLY A 173 19.83 14.75 5.93
C GLY A 173 20.71 15.91 5.50
N ARG A 174 20.41 16.52 4.34
CA ARG A 174 21.23 17.62 3.79
C ARG A 174 20.84 19.01 4.26
N GLN A 175 19.55 19.27 4.42
CA GLN A 175 19.00 20.61 4.65
C GLN A 175 18.08 20.69 5.88
N GLY A 176 17.88 19.56 6.56
CA GLY A 176 17.01 19.46 7.73
C GLY A 176 15.56 19.14 7.40
N TRP A 177 14.83 18.66 8.41
CA TRP A 177 13.46 18.24 8.32
C TRP A 177 12.47 19.34 7.87
N PRO A 178 12.59 20.61 8.33
CA PRO A 178 11.70 21.68 7.86
C PRO A 178 11.72 21.84 6.34
N VAL A 179 12.90 21.79 5.71
CA VAL A 179 13.03 21.89 4.25
C VAL A 179 12.46 20.67 3.54
N ALA A 180 12.63 19.48 4.09
CA ALA A 180 12.04 18.26 3.54
C ALA A 180 10.51 18.32 3.55
N PHE A 181 9.89 18.69 4.68
CA PHE A 181 8.42 18.83 4.76
C PHE A 181 7.90 19.97 3.90
N LEU A 182 8.60 21.12 3.83
CA LEU A 182 8.23 22.21 2.94
C LEU A 182 8.27 21.77 1.47
N THR A 183 9.28 21.01 1.06
CA THR A 183 9.38 20.44 -0.28
C THR A 183 8.22 19.48 -0.54
N GLY A 184 7.91 18.59 0.41
CA GLY A 184 6.76 17.69 0.31
C GLY A 184 5.42 18.44 0.17
N ALA A 185 5.21 19.46 1.01
CA ALA A 185 4.02 20.30 0.96
C ALA A 185 3.92 21.08 -0.37
N THR A 186 5.05 21.57 -0.88
CA THR A 186 5.10 22.26 -2.20
C THR A 186 4.71 21.30 -3.33
N LEU A 187 5.21 20.06 -3.31
CA LEU A 187 4.85 19.05 -4.31
C LEU A 187 3.35 18.75 -4.27
N ILE A 188 2.78 18.53 -3.08
CA ILE A 188 1.32 18.30 -2.95
C ILE A 188 0.55 19.57 -3.36
N GLY A 189 1.03 20.76 -3.00
CA GLY A 189 0.42 22.06 -3.37
C GLY A 189 0.38 22.27 -4.87
N VAL A 190 1.46 21.93 -5.60
CA VAL A 190 1.49 21.95 -7.07
C VAL A 190 0.46 20.98 -7.64
N LEU A 191 0.35 19.77 -7.08
CA LEU A 191 -0.68 18.82 -7.49
C LEU A 191 -2.09 19.32 -7.18
N THR A 192 -2.27 20.02 -6.05
CA THR A 192 -3.55 20.68 -5.71
C THR A 192 -3.92 21.73 -6.75
N ALA A 193 -2.97 22.59 -7.13
CA ALA A 193 -3.17 23.59 -8.17
C ALA A 193 -3.45 22.94 -9.54
N ALA A 194 -2.71 21.89 -9.89
CA ALA A 194 -2.96 21.14 -11.12
C ALA A 194 -4.36 20.48 -11.11
N ALA A 195 -4.82 19.98 -9.96
CA ALA A 195 -6.13 19.36 -9.81
C ALA A 195 -7.30 20.34 -10.11
N LEU A 196 -7.07 21.65 -10.06
CA LEU A 196 -8.04 22.65 -10.50
C LEU A 196 -8.39 22.54 -12.00
N PHE A 197 -7.54 21.93 -12.80
CA PHE A 197 -7.71 21.78 -14.24
C PHE A 197 -8.11 20.35 -14.66
N ILE A 198 -8.36 19.45 -13.70
CA ILE A 198 -8.82 18.09 -14.01
C ILE A 198 -10.17 18.14 -14.70
N PRO A 199 -10.33 17.50 -15.87
CA PRO A 199 -11.62 17.38 -16.52
C PRO A 199 -12.59 16.59 -15.65
N GLU A 200 -13.78 17.11 -15.40
CA GLU A 200 -14.78 16.39 -14.61
C GLU A 200 -15.56 15.42 -15.50
N PRO A 201 -15.59 14.11 -15.18
CA PRO A 201 -16.38 13.15 -15.93
C PRO A 201 -17.88 13.44 -15.73
N LYS A 202 -18.68 13.28 -16.78
CA LYS A 202 -20.13 13.27 -16.64
C LYS A 202 -20.53 12.10 -15.75
N ARG A 203 -21.16 12.42 -14.63
CA ARG A 203 -21.53 11.44 -13.61
C ARG A 203 -22.49 10.40 -14.20
N THR A 204 -22.03 9.21 -14.44
CA THR A 204 -22.91 8.06 -14.62
C THR A 204 -23.37 7.63 -13.23
N VAL A 205 -24.64 7.81 -12.92
CA VAL A 205 -25.26 7.22 -11.73
C VAL A 205 -25.16 5.70 -11.94
N ALA A 206 -24.09 5.12 -11.43
CA ALA A 206 -24.00 3.66 -11.39
C ALA A 206 -25.20 3.18 -10.59
N THR A 207 -26.09 2.45 -11.22
CA THR A 207 -27.13 1.67 -10.55
C THR A 207 -26.41 0.89 -9.46
N ALA A 208 -26.74 1.17 -8.20
CA ALA A 208 -26.07 0.58 -7.05
C ALA A 208 -26.21 -0.95 -7.15
N MET A 209 -25.21 -1.60 -7.73
CA MET A 209 -25.12 -3.06 -7.67
C MET A 209 -25.05 -3.42 -6.19
N SER A 210 -25.95 -4.25 -5.73
CA SER A 210 -25.94 -4.74 -4.37
C SER A 210 -24.59 -5.38 -4.05
N ILE A 211 -23.87 -4.82 -3.09
CA ILE A 211 -22.61 -5.39 -2.59
C ILE A 211 -22.87 -6.75 -1.93
N TRP A 212 -24.10 -6.98 -1.49
CA TRP A 212 -24.50 -8.17 -0.75
C TRP A 212 -24.49 -9.45 -1.58
N GLU A 213 -24.85 -9.39 -2.86
CA GLU A 213 -24.87 -10.58 -3.73
C GLU A 213 -23.46 -11.15 -3.96
N PRO A 214 -22.44 -10.35 -4.40
CA PRO A 214 -21.07 -10.81 -4.53
C PRO A 214 -20.46 -11.31 -3.21
N LEU A 215 -20.79 -10.64 -2.10
CA LEU A 215 -20.30 -11.01 -0.78
C LEU A 215 -20.92 -12.31 -0.29
N ARG A 216 -22.25 -12.45 -0.42
CA ARG A 216 -22.98 -13.68 -0.05
C ARG A 216 -22.48 -14.86 -0.86
N GLU A 217 -22.28 -14.69 -2.15
CA GLU A 217 -21.75 -15.71 -3.04
C GLU A 217 -20.34 -16.14 -2.60
N LEU A 218 -19.43 -15.18 -2.34
CA LEU A 218 -18.10 -15.46 -1.83
C LEU A 218 -18.14 -16.23 -0.51
N LEU A 219 -18.96 -15.78 0.45
CA LEU A 219 -19.05 -16.36 1.80
C LEU A 219 -19.75 -17.73 1.81
N SER A 220 -20.56 -18.06 0.80
CA SER A 220 -21.23 -19.34 0.68
C SER A 220 -20.33 -20.46 0.14
N ARG A 221 -19.15 -20.13 -0.38
CA ARG A 221 -18.24 -21.13 -0.97
C ARG A 221 -17.62 -22.02 0.10
N PRO A 222 -17.59 -23.32 -0.11
CA PRO A 222 -16.89 -24.23 0.79
C PRO A 222 -15.38 -23.91 0.84
N GLY A 223 -14.84 -23.79 2.04
CA GLY A 223 -13.41 -23.48 2.24
C GLY A 223 -13.04 -21.99 2.18
N ILE A 224 -13.97 -21.06 1.95
CA ILE A 224 -13.67 -19.63 1.87
C ILE A 224 -13.05 -19.10 3.16
N TRP A 225 -13.43 -19.61 4.31
CA TRP A 225 -12.86 -19.21 5.59
C TRP A 225 -11.38 -19.57 5.72
N ALA A 226 -10.95 -20.70 5.15
CA ALA A 226 -9.53 -21.06 5.06
C ALA A 226 -8.78 -20.10 4.12
N VAL A 227 -9.40 -19.71 3.01
CA VAL A 227 -8.84 -18.71 2.09
C VAL A 227 -8.75 -17.33 2.76
N ALA A 228 -9.78 -16.90 3.49
CA ALA A 228 -9.77 -15.63 4.21
C ALA A 228 -8.70 -15.60 5.30
N LEU A 229 -8.59 -16.69 6.08
CA LEU A 229 -7.54 -16.83 7.10
C LEU A 229 -6.15 -16.88 6.48
N PHE A 230 -5.99 -17.59 5.36
CA PHE A 230 -4.74 -17.60 4.60
C PHE A 230 -4.38 -16.20 4.09
N ALA A 231 -5.35 -15.48 3.51
CA ALA A 231 -5.14 -14.11 3.05
C ALA A 231 -4.69 -13.16 4.18
N LEU A 232 -5.25 -13.33 5.37
CA LEU A 232 -4.87 -12.56 6.56
C LEU A 232 -3.44 -12.90 7.03
N LEU A 233 -3.05 -14.19 7.00
CA LEU A 233 -1.82 -14.67 7.62
C LEU A 233 -0.60 -14.68 6.67
N PHE A 234 -0.80 -14.81 5.36
CA PHE A 234 0.32 -15.03 4.42
C PHE A 234 1.31 -13.87 4.33
N LYS A 235 0.87 -12.65 4.65
CA LYS A 235 1.70 -11.44 4.65
C LYS A 235 1.96 -10.87 6.04
N ILE A 236 1.53 -11.56 7.09
CA ILE A 236 1.61 -11.06 8.46
C ILE A 236 3.05 -10.86 8.93
N ASP A 237 3.97 -11.72 8.48
CA ASP A 237 5.40 -11.64 8.73
C ASP A 237 6.00 -10.31 8.28
N ILE A 238 5.72 -9.93 7.04
CA ILE A 238 6.21 -8.69 6.43
C ILE A 238 5.54 -7.48 7.06
N TYR A 239 4.23 -7.52 7.26
CA TYR A 239 3.50 -6.41 7.87
C TYR A 239 3.86 -6.17 9.34
N ALA A 240 4.27 -7.21 10.05
CA ALA A 240 4.89 -7.08 11.37
C ALA A 240 6.29 -6.45 11.26
N MET A 241 7.12 -6.94 10.33
CA MET A 241 8.52 -6.55 10.22
C MET A 241 8.70 -5.12 9.68
N GLU A 242 7.91 -4.73 8.70
CA GLU A 242 8.08 -3.48 7.92
C GLU A 242 8.18 -2.21 8.78
N PRO A 243 7.33 -1.96 9.80
CA PRO A 243 7.41 -0.76 10.63
C PRO A 243 8.71 -0.63 11.41
N MET A 244 9.34 -1.75 11.76
CA MET A 244 10.56 -1.79 12.58
C MET A 244 11.86 -1.76 11.77
N THR A 245 11.79 -1.89 10.44
CA THR A 245 13.00 -1.86 9.60
C THR A 245 13.65 -0.47 9.57
N ARG A 246 12.85 0.63 9.49
CA ARG A 246 13.36 2.00 9.44
C ARG A 246 13.99 2.43 10.77
N PRO A 247 13.32 2.26 11.93
CA PRO A 247 13.96 2.50 13.22
C PRO A 247 15.24 1.69 13.41
N PHE A 248 15.25 0.43 13.00
CA PHE A 248 16.44 -0.42 13.06
C PHE A 248 17.63 0.19 12.28
N TRP A 249 17.41 0.76 11.10
CA TRP A 249 18.49 1.40 10.34
C TRP A 249 19.03 2.64 11.05
N VAL A 250 18.15 3.48 11.60
CA VAL A 250 18.55 4.66 12.40
C VAL A 250 19.36 4.21 13.60
N ASP A 251 18.92 3.20 14.33
CA ASP A 251 19.60 2.67 15.52
C ASP A 251 20.95 1.98 15.18
N ARG A 252 21.11 1.51 13.93
CA ARG A 252 22.38 0.96 13.40
C ARG A 252 23.29 2.02 12.80
N GLY A 253 22.97 3.30 12.98
CA GLY A 253 23.82 4.43 12.60
C GLY A 253 23.84 4.73 11.10
N PHE A 254 22.79 4.35 10.36
CA PHE A 254 22.62 4.85 8.99
C PHE A 254 22.27 6.33 9.02
N THR A 255 22.92 7.10 8.15
CA THR A 255 22.57 8.51 7.98
C THR A 255 21.27 8.64 7.17
N LEU A 256 20.63 9.80 7.28
CA LEU A 256 19.42 10.07 6.50
C LEU A 256 19.67 9.99 4.99
N GLU A 257 20.87 10.41 4.55
CA GLU A 257 21.29 10.31 3.15
C GLU A 257 21.43 8.85 2.70
N GLU A 258 22.01 7.98 3.53
CA GLU A 258 22.13 6.56 3.23
C GLU A 258 20.74 5.89 3.16
N ILE A 259 19.83 6.23 4.07
CA ILE A 259 18.46 5.71 4.07
C ILE A 259 17.71 6.19 2.82
N GLY A 260 17.77 7.49 2.53
CA GLY A 260 17.03 8.10 1.43
C GLY A 260 17.57 7.73 0.05
N ALA A 261 18.90 7.73 -0.14
CA ALA A 261 19.54 7.54 -1.44
C ALA A 261 19.89 6.08 -1.76
N ILE A 262 20.08 5.21 -0.76
CA ILE A 262 20.52 3.82 -0.97
C ILE A 262 19.42 2.83 -0.59
N LEU A 263 18.98 2.86 0.66
CA LEU A 263 18.05 1.83 1.18
C LEU A 263 16.67 1.94 0.53
N THR A 264 16.09 3.13 0.49
CA THR A 264 14.72 3.29 -0.05
C THR A 264 14.62 2.96 -1.54
N PRO A 265 15.46 3.49 -2.45
CA PRO A 265 15.40 3.12 -3.86
C PRO A 265 15.80 1.66 -4.09
N GLY A 266 16.82 1.17 -3.38
CA GLY A 266 17.27 -0.22 -3.48
C GLY A 266 16.16 -1.21 -3.16
N ARG A 267 15.39 -0.98 -2.09
CA ARG A 267 14.23 -1.79 -1.71
C ARG A 267 13.14 -1.79 -2.77
N ILE A 268 12.79 -0.63 -3.32
CA ILE A 268 11.77 -0.52 -4.37
C ILE A 268 12.20 -1.32 -5.60
N ILE A 269 13.44 -1.16 -6.06
CA ILE A 269 13.99 -1.89 -7.20
C ILE A 269 13.99 -3.40 -6.90
N ALA A 270 14.44 -3.81 -5.72
CA ALA A 270 14.44 -5.21 -5.30
C ALA A 270 13.03 -5.80 -5.30
N THR A 271 12.04 -5.10 -4.73
CA THR A 271 10.64 -5.56 -4.69
C THR A 271 10.05 -5.70 -6.08
N VAL A 272 10.28 -4.72 -6.96
CA VAL A 272 9.76 -4.75 -8.35
C VAL A 272 10.40 -5.89 -9.14
N SER A 273 11.72 -6.04 -9.08
CA SER A 273 12.42 -7.14 -9.77
C SER A 273 11.99 -8.51 -9.25
N GLY A 274 11.81 -8.62 -7.93
CA GLY A 274 11.25 -9.82 -7.29
C GLY A 274 9.83 -10.12 -7.78
N ALA A 275 8.95 -9.12 -7.86
CA ALA A 275 7.58 -9.30 -8.33
C ALA A 275 7.51 -9.73 -9.79
N VAL A 276 8.33 -9.16 -10.66
CA VAL A 276 8.43 -9.57 -12.08
C VAL A 276 8.90 -11.01 -12.19
N LEU A 277 9.99 -11.36 -11.53
CA LEU A 277 10.52 -12.73 -11.54
C LEU A 277 9.54 -13.71 -10.88
N GLY A 278 8.90 -13.31 -9.78
CA GLY A 278 7.89 -14.11 -9.09
C GLY A 278 6.68 -14.41 -9.97
N GLY A 279 6.23 -13.44 -10.75
CA GLY A 279 5.16 -13.63 -11.74
C GLY A 279 5.54 -14.66 -12.82
N LEU A 280 6.75 -14.53 -13.38
CA LEU A 280 7.27 -15.48 -14.38
C LEU A 280 7.42 -16.90 -13.79
N LEU A 281 7.96 -17.01 -12.59
CA LEU A 281 8.09 -18.30 -11.90
C LEU A 281 6.73 -18.91 -11.56
N THR A 282 5.79 -18.11 -11.07
CA THR A 282 4.43 -18.57 -10.76
C THR A 282 3.72 -19.10 -12.00
N THR A 283 3.91 -18.46 -13.16
CA THR A 283 3.36 -18.93 -14.44
C THR A 283 3.93 -20.30 -14.83
N ARG A 284 5.23 -20.54 -14.56
CA ARG A 284 5.89 -21.82 -14.89
C ARG A 284 5.60 -22.93 -13.86
N LEU A 285 5.62 -22.61 -12.57
CA LEU A 285 5.44 -23.59 -11.49
C LEU A 285 3.97 -23.91 -11.20
N GLY A 286 3.06 -23.02 -11.62
CA GLY A 286 1.68 -23.00 -11.18
C GLY A 286 1.53 -22.29 -9.80
N ILE A 287 0.34 -21.74 -9.56
CA ILE A 287 0.04 -20.89 -8.40
C ILE A 287 0.40 -21.59 -7.08
N PHE A 288 0.04 -22.86 -6.94
CA PHE A 288 0.19 -23.59 -5.67
C PHE A 288 1.65 -23.88 -5.33
N ARG A 289 2.44 -24.34 -6.30
CA ARG A 289 3.88 -24.54 -6.11
C ARG A 289 4.59 -23.21 -5.94
N GLY A 290 4.14 -22.16 -6.63
CA GLY A 290 4.62 -20.79 -6.45
C GLY A 290 4.43 -20.29 -5.02
N LEU A 291 3.24 -20.47 -4.43
CA LEU A 291 2.98 -20.12 -3.02
C LEU A 291 3.91 -20.83 -2.06
N TRP A 292 4.14 -22.14 -2.26
CA TRP A 292 5.07 -22.90 -1.44
C TRP A 292 6.51 -22.42 -1.59
N THR A 293 7.05 -22.43 -2.80
CA THR A 293 8.47 -22.17 -3.03
C THR A 293 8.85 -20.70 -2.80
N LEU A 294 8.08 -19.78 -3.38
CA LEU A 294 8.37 -18.34 -3.29
C LEU A 294 7.92 -17.76 -1.93
N GLY A 295 6.84 -18.31 -1.36
CA GLY A 295 6.39 -17.93 -0.02
C GLY A 295 7.35 -18.40 1.08
N VAL A 296 7.88 -19.62 1.02
CA VAL A 296 8.90 -20.09 1.94
C VAL A 296 10.17 -19.26 1.82
N LEU A 297 10.61 -18.93 0.60
CA LEU A 297 11.76 -18.06 0.40
C LEU A 297 11.53 -16.66 1.00
N GLN A 298 10.31 -16.11 0.84
CA GLN A 298 9.91 -14.86 1.49
C GLN A 298 10.00 -14.98 3.02
N ALA A 299 9.43 -16.02 3.62
CA ALA A 299 9.50 -16.22 5.07
C ALA A 299 10.93 -16.35 5.57
N LEU A 300 11.77 -17.15 4.89
CA LEU A 300 13.17 -17.33 5.24
C LEU A 300 13.99 -16.05 5.13
N SER A 301 13.60 -15.10 4.26
CA SER A 301 14.33 -13.83 4.13
C SER A 301 14.31 -12.98 5.40
N SER A 302 13.26 -13.11 6.23
CA SER A 302 13.18 -12.43 7.54
C SER A 302 14.31 -12.88 8.50
N LEU A 303 14.82 -14.10 8.33
CA LEU A 303 15.97 -14.58 9.11
C LEU A 303 17.26 -13.82 8.79
N GLY A 304 17.37 -13.24 7.57
CA GLY A 304 18.47 -12.35 7.22
C GLY A 304 18.50 -11.11 8.13
N TYR A 305 17.34 -10.47 8.35
CA TYR A 305 17.24 -9.38 9.32
C TYR A 305 17.48 -9.83 10.75
N ALA A 306 16.95 -10.98 11.17
CA ALA A 306 17.19 -11.53 12.50
C ALA A 306 18.68 -11.75 12.74
N ALA A 307 19.40 -12.28 11.76
CA ALA A 307 20.84 -12.52 11.86
C ALA A 307 21.64 -11.20 11.99
N VAL A 308 21.43 -10.22 11.09
CA VAL A 308 22.17 -8.94 11.13
C VAL A 308 21.75 -8.07 12.32
N ALA A 309 20.59 -8.28 12.89
CA ALA A 309 20.14 -7.58 14.09
C ALA A 309 20.69 -8.17 15.39
N SER A 310 21.02 -9.47 15.41
CA SER A 310 21.47 -10.20 16.60
C SER A 310 22.96 -10.00 16.92
N VAL A 311 23.75 -9.54 15.97
CA VAL A 311 25.21 -9.35 16.13
C VAL A 311 25.63 -7.95 15.68
N PRO A 312 26.76 -7.44 16.18
CA PRO A 312 27.40 -6.26 15.61
C PRO A 312 27.73 -6.53 14.14
N THR A 313 27.15 -5.78 13.25
CA THR A 313 27.19 -6.08 11.81
C THR A 313 27.51 -4.83 11.00
N SER A 314 28.23 -5.00 9.90
CA SER A 314 28.56 -3.91 8.99
C SER A 314 27.33 -3.45 8.19
N LYS A 315 27.29 -2.16 7.85
CA LYS A 315 26.23 -1.57 7.01
C LYS A 315 25.99 -2.33 5.70
N PRO A 316 27.01 -2.78 4.93
CA PRO A 316 26.79 -3.55 3.71
C PRO A 316 26.00 -4.84 3.90
N LEU A 317 26.18 -5.56 5.01
CA LEU A 317 25.42 -6.77 5.32
C LEU A 317 23.95 -6.44 5.64
N ILE A 318 23.71 -5.34 6.35
CA ILE A 318 22.32 -4.87 6.61
C ILE A 318 21.65 -4.47 5.30
N ILE A 319 22.35 -3.76 4.40
CA ILE A 319 21.83 -3.43 3.06
C ILE A 319 21.52 -4.71 2.28
N GLY A 320 22.43 -5.68 2.29
CA GLY A 320 22.21 -6.98 1.64
C GLY A 320 20.98 -7.70 2.16
N ALA A 321 20.79 -7.75 3.49
CA ALA A 321 19.60 -8.34 4.11
C ALA A 321 18.32 -7.59 3.69
N ALA A 322 18.35 -6.25 3.66
CA ALA A 322 17.22 -5.42 3.25
C ALA A 322 16.83 -5.65 1.78
N LEU A 323 17.82 -5.70 0.88
CA LEU A 323 17.58 -5.94 -0.54
C LEU A 323 17.06 -7.37 -0.79
N PHE A 324 17.65 -8.37 -0.15
CA PHE A 324 17.23 -9.76 -0.28
C PHE A 324 15.80 -9.97 0.24
N GLU A 325 15.48 -9.41 1.40
CA GLU A 325 14.12 -9.49 1.98
C GLU A 325 13.09 -8.85 1.04
N ASN A 326 13.35 -7.63 0.54
CA ASN A 326 12.42 -6.95 -0.35
C ASN A 326 12.27 -7.67 -1.71
N PHE A 327 13.34 -8.26 -2.22
CA PHE A 327 13.28 -9.09 -3.42
C PHE A 327 12.42 -10.35 -3.19
N ALA A 328 12.64 -11.06 -2.09
CA ALA A 328 11.85 -12.24 -1.71
C ALA A 328 10.38 -11.88 -1.44
N HIS A 329 10.14 -10.72 -0.81
CA HIS A 329 8.80 -10.15 -0.66
C HIS A 329 8.10 -9.98 -2.03
N GLY A 330 8.80 -9.41 -3.01
CA GLY A 330 8.28 -9.27 -4.37
C GLY A 330 7.90 -10.61 -4.99
N LEU A 331 8.79 -11.63 -4.89
CA LEU A 331 8.55 -12.98 -5.37
C LEU A 331 7.26 -13.58 -4.81
N GLY A 332 7.11 -13.59 -3.47
CA GLY A 332 5.95 -14.16 -2.78
C GLY A 332 4.65 -13.39 -3.07
N THR A 333 4.75 -12.05 -3.23
CA THR A 333 3.59 -11.20 -3.53
C THR A 333 2.96 -11.56 -4.88
N ALA A 334 3.76 -11.83 -5.90
CA ALA A 334 3.26 -12.19 -7.22
C ALA A 334 2.44 -13.49 -7.19
N ALA A 335 2.95 -14.54 -6.53
CA ALA A 335 2.24 -15.80 -6.38
C ALA A 335 0.94 -15.65 -5.55
N PHE A 336 1.00 -14.84 -4.51
CA PHE A 336 -0.14 -14.59 -3.63
C PHE A 336 -1.27 -13.82 -4.33
N LEU A 337 -0.95 -12.75 -5.07
CA LEU A 337 -1.96 -12.01 -5.82
C LEU A 337 -2.58 -12.87 -6.93
N ALA A 338 -1.78 -13.70 -7.61
CA ALA A 338 -2.30 -14.66 -8.57
C ALA A 338 -3.28 -15.66 -7.92
N PHE A 339 -2.98 -16.11 -6.71
CA PHE A 339 -3.89 -16.97 -5.94
C PHE A 339 -5.19 -16.23 -5.59
N LEU A 340 -5.13 -15.04 -5.02
CA LEU A 340 -6.34 -14.26 -4.68
C LEU A 340 -7.22 -14.03 -5.91
N MET A 341 -6.63 -13.70 -7.05
CA MET A 341 -7.37 -13.53 -8.32
C MET A 341 -8.00 -14.84 -8.78
N SER A 342 -7.33 -15.99 -8.58
CA SER A 342 -7.85 -17.30 -9.00
C SER A 342 -9.05 -17.79 -8.17
N VAL A 343 -9.23 -17.24 -6.98
CA VAL A 343 -10.37 -17.53 -6.11
C VAL A 343 -11.60 -16.69 -6.49
N CYS A 344 -11.40 -15.53 -7.11
CA CYS A 344 -12.48 -14.63 -7.47
C CYS A 344 -13.26 -15.14 -8.69
N GLU A 345 -14.60 -15.07 -8.60
CA GLU A 345 -15.46 -15.37 -9.74
C GLU A 345 -15.43 -14.25 -10.76
N ARG A 346 -15.34 -14.60 -12.05
CA ARG A 346 -15.23 -13.62 -13.15
C ARG A 346 -16.35 -12.57 -13.14
N ARG A 347 -17.57 -12.97 -12.78
CA ARG A 347 -18.74 -12.08 -12.70
C ARG A 347 -18.61 -11.02 -11.62
N TYR A 348 -17.97 -11.36 -10.49
CA TYR A 348 -17.84 -10.51 -9.29
C TYR A 348 -16.39 -10.20 -8.92
N ALA A 349 -15.46 -10.43 -9.85
CA ALA A 349 -14.03 -10.43 -9.57
C ALA A 349 -13.54 -9.16 -8.86
N ALA A 350 -14.00 -7.98 -9.28
CA ALA A 350 -13.59 -6.71 -8.68
C ALA A 350 -14.02 -6.61 -7.20
N THR A 351 -15.29 -6.93 -6.90
CA THR A 351 -15.81 -6.84 -5.52
C THR A 351 -15.20 -7.89 -4.61
N GLN A 352 -15.09 -9.13 -5.09
CA GLN A 352 -14.50 -10.22 -4.30
C GLN A 352 -13.02 -10.01 -4.04
N PHE A 353 -12.27 -9.54 -5.05
CA PHE A 353 -10.86 -9.18 -4.87
C PHE A 353 -10.69 -8.01 -3.89
N ALA A 354 -11.57 -7.00 -3.95
CA ALA A 354 -11.55 -5.89 -3.01
C ALA A 354 -11.78 -6.36 -1.56
N VAL A 355 -12.70 -7.29 -1.33
CA VAL A 355 -12.96 -7.88 0.00
C VAL A 355 -11.74 -8.67 0.49
N LEU A 356 -11.17 -9.53 -0.36
CA LEU A 356 -9.98 -10.31 0.01
C LEU A 356 -8.75 -9.41 0.26
N SER A 357 -8.59 -8.34 -0.54
CA SER A 357 -7.50 -7.39 -0.33
C SER A 357 -7.67 -6.52 0.92
N ALA A 358 -8.91 -6.28 1.37
CA ALA A 358 -9.15 -5.60 2.65
C ALA A 358 -8.63 -6.40 3.85
N LEU A 359 -8.57 -7.74 3.76
CA LEU A 359 -7.95 -8.59 4.79
C LEU A 359 -6.43 -8.35 4.89
N LEU A 360 -5.76 -8.01 3.78
CA LEU A 360 -4.34 -7.64 3.81
C LEU A 360 -4.13 -6.32 4.54
N ALA A 361 -5.01 -5.35 4.28
CA ALA A 361 -4.94 -4.07 4.98
C ALA A 361 -5.20 -4.25 6.49
N LEU A 362 -6.15 -5.12 6.86
CA LEU A 362 -6.40 -5.48 8.25
C LEU A 362 -5.18 -6.16 8.89
N SER A 363 -4.55 -7.12 8.20
CA SER A 363 -3.32 -7.79 8.65
C SER A 363 -2.20 -6.76 8.91
N ARG A 364 -2.02 -5.80 7.99
CA ARG A 364 -1.03 -4.72 8.14
C ARG A 364 -1.30 -3.87 9.38
N THR A 365 -2.55 -3.46 9.60
CA THR A 365 -2.94 -2.63 10.75
C THR A 365 -2.70 -3.36 12.07
N LEU A 366 -3.10 -4.62 12.17
CA LEU A 366 -2.97 -5.41 13.40
C LEU A 366 -1.51 -5.77 13.69
N ALA A 367 -0.82 -6.37 12.73
CA ALA A 367 0.56 -6.82 12.90
C ALA A 367 1.53 -5.65 13.06
N GLY A 368 1.34 -4.61 12.24
CA GLY A 368 2.15 -3.39 12.32
C GLY A 368 1.91 -2.62 13.61
N GLY A 369 0.66 -2.53 14.10
CA GLY A 369 0.33 -1.85 15.35
C GLY A 369 0.98 -2.52 16.58
N ALA A 370 1.09 -3.84 16.60
CA ALA A 370 1.76 -4.58 17.68
C ALA A 370 3.29 -4.58 17.57
N SER A 371 3.85 -4.21 16.42
CA SER A 371 5.26 -4.36 16.09
C SER A 371 6.19 -3.64 17.06
N GLY A 372 5.87 -2.41 17.42
CA GLY A 372 6.69 -1.59 18.30
C GLY A 372 6.82 -2.16 19.70
N LEU A 373 5.69 -2.57 20.31
CA LEU A 373 5.66 -3.19 21.63
C LEU A 373 6.49 -4.49 21.67
N LEU A 374 6.35 -5.32 20.64
CA LEU A 374 7.09 -6.57 20.56
C LEU A 374 8.59 -6.33 20.33
N ALA A 375 8.95 -5.37 19.46
CA ALA A 375 10.35 -5.05 19.19
C ALA A 375 11.05 -4.43 20.41
N GLU A 376 10.36 -3.59 21.17
CA GLU A 376 10.90 -2.97 22.39
C GLU A 376 11.19 -4.01 23.47
N ASN A 377 10.28 -4.96 23.68
CA ASN A 377 10.44 -6.00 24.72
C ASN A 377 11.44 -7.09 24.34
N LEU A 378 11.51 -7.49 23.07
CA LEU A 378 12.34 -8.61 22.59
C LEU A 378 13.71 -8.17 22.06
N GLY A 379 13.86 -6.90 21.69
CA GLY A 379 14.96 -6.42 20.87
C GLY A 379 14.85 -6.86 19.41
N TYR A 380 15.48 -6.13 18.48
CA TYR A 380 15.34 -6.34 17.05
C TYR A 380 15.64 -7.78 16.58
N GLY A 381 16.71 -8.41 17.08
CA GLY A 381 17.10 -9.74 16.63
C GLY A 381 16.03 -10.80 16.89
N ARG A 382 15.53 -10.88 18.14
CA ARG A 382 14.45 -11.81 18.52
C ARG A 382 13.13 -11.42 17.88
N TYR A 383 12.87 -10.14 17.72
CA TYR A 383 11.67 -9.65 17.07
C TYR A 383 11.61 -10.09 15.59
N PHE A 384 12.67 -9.87 14.80
CA PHE A 384 12.71 -10.31 13.41
C PHE A 384 12.69 -11.85 13.27
N PHE A 385 13.23 -12.58 14.25
CA PHE A 385 13.03 -14.02 14.29
C PHE A 385 11.56 -14.40 14.55
N LEU A 386 10.87 -13.67 15.44
CA LEU A 386 9.44 -13.87 15.67
C LEU A 386 8.62 -13.62 14.40
N THR A 387 8.96 -12.60 13.59
CA THR A 387 8.22 -12.36 12.34
C THR A 387 8.33 -13.54 11.38
N PHE A 388 9.48 -14.21 11.30
CA PHE A 388 9.60 -15.49 10.57
C PHE A 388 8.62 -16.56 11.10
N LEU A 389 8.49 -16.71 12.41
CA LEU A 389 7.56 -17.67 12.99
C LEU A 389 6.09 -17.34 12.70
N LEU A 390 5.74 -16.06 12.57
CA LEU A 390 4.38 -15.64 12.21
C LEU A 390 3.98 -16.07 10.79
N ALA A 391 4.92 -16.34 9.88
CA ALA A 391 4.63 -16.88 8.56
C ALA A 391 4.18 -18.35 8.58
N VAL A 392 4.64 -19.14 9.57
CA VAL A 392 4.44 -20.60 9.61
C VAL A 392 2.96 -21.03 9.55
N PRO A 393 2.03 -20.40 10.29
CA PRO A 393 0.61 -20.79 10.24
C PRO A 393 -0.02 -20.67 8.85
N ALA A 394 0.43 -19.71 8.02
CA ALA A 394 -0.08 -19.56 6.67
C ALA A 394 0.28 -20.78 5.80
N PHE A 395 1.49 -21.33 5.94
CA PHE A 395 1.91 -22.52 5.20
C PHE A 395 1.15 -23.77 5.62
N ALA A 396 0.74 -23.89 6.90
CA ALA A 396 -0.10 -24.96 7.37
C ALA A 396 -1.49 -24.98 6.71
N LEU A 397 -1.99 -23.84 6.26
CA LEU A 397 -3.28 -23.72 5.57
C LEU A 397 -3.23 -24.08 4.07
N LEU A 398 -2.03 -24.08 3.47
CA LEU A 398 -1.87 -24.32 2.02
C LEU A 398 -2.51 -25.64 1.52
N PRO A 399 -2.43 -26.78 2.21
CA PRO A 399 -3.08 -28.00 1.75
C PRO A 399 -4.61 -27.87 1.67
N TRP A 400 -5.22 -27.11 2.59
CA TRP A 400 -6.69 -26.97 2.69
C TRP A 400 -7.24 -26.01 1.64
N ILE A 401 -6.53 -24.93 1.30
CA ILE A 401 -6.97 -23.98 0.28
C ILE A 401 -6.80 -24.51 -1.14
N LYS A 402 -6.05 -25.60 -1.34
CA LYS A 402 -5.86 -26.24 -2.66
C LYS A 402 -7.19 -26.75 -3.25
N GLY A 403 -8.12 -27.17 -2.41
CA GLY A 403 -9.46 -27.59 -2.82
C GLY A 403 -10.36 -26.42 -3.24
N ALA A 404 -10.22 -25.28 -2.59
CA ALA A 404 -11.05 -24.10 -2.85
C ALA A 404 -10.76 -23.42 -4.21
N SER A 405 -9.55 -23.57 -4.75
CA SER A 405 -9.16 -23.03 -6.07
C SER A 405 -9.57 -23.93 -7.26
N ARG A 406 -9.99 -25.18 -7.00
CA ARG A 406 -10.35 -26.16 -8.05
C ARG A 406 -11.85 -26.26 -8.34
N SER A 407 -12.68 -25.59 -7.56
CA SER A 407 -14.13 -25.63 -7.68
C SER A 407 -14.72 -24.45 -8.50
N SER A 408 -13.88 -23.70 -9.19
CA SER A 408 -14.30 -22.62 -10.09
C SER A 408 -14.03 -22.93 -11.55
#